data_047e09cb9e82c4934667f8a2a8dcbe77
#
_entry.id   047e09cb9e82c4934667f8a2a8dcbe77
#
_cell.length_a   1.000
_cell.length_b   1.000
_cell.length_c   1.000
_cell.angle_alpha   90.00
_cell.angle_beta   90.00
_cell.angle_gamma   90.00
#
_symmetry.space_group_name_H-M   'P 1'
#
loop_
_entity.id
_entity.type
_entity.pdbx_description
1 polymer ?
#
loop_
_entity_poly.entity_id
_entity_poly.type
_entity_poly.pdbx_seq_one_letter_code
_entity_poly.pdbx_strand_id
1 'polypeptide(L)'
;KTVLVGTVCSYPKEPPVPFHEESLWNGYPEETNAPYGIAKLAQLVHAQTAREQYGQRVIYLIPTNLYGPGDKFHPAVSHVIPALIKKCVEAVESGADHIELWGTGSASREFLYVDDAARGIVLAAERYDDPDPVNLGTDHEMPIRELVTHIAAATGFHGELRWDASKPDGQPRRRVDNHRARERFGFQAETTFADGMATTVAWYLDHRDEAEARAN
;
A
#
# COMPACT_ATOMS: atom_id res chain seq x y z
N LYS A 1 -17.19 9.40 -17.08
CA LYS A 1 -15.97 9.71 -16.31
C LYS A 1 -15.17 8.45 -16.07
N THR A 2 -13.87 8.48 -16.26
CA THR A 2 -12.95 7.37 -16.01
C THR A 2 -12.10 7.68 -14.78
N VAL A 3 -11.93 6.72 -13.90
CA VAL A 3 -11.00 6.80 -12.78
C VAL A 3 -9.83 5.86 -13.08
N LEU A 4 -8.63 6.41 -13.15
CA LEU A 4 -7.40 5.63 -13.26
C LEU A 4 -6.74 5.53 -11.90
N VAL A 5 -6.30 4.32 -11.56
CA VAL A 5 -5.58 4.04 -10.33
C VAL A 5 -4.09 3.87 -10.63
N GLY A 6 -3.32 4.83 -10.16
CA GLY A 6 -1.86 4.85 -10.21
C GLY A 6 -1.22 4.04 -9.09
N THR A 7 0.00 4.41 -8.74
CA THR A 7 0.76 3.72 -7.68
C THR A 7 1.76 4.67 -7.03
N VAL A 8 1.99 4.53 -5.74
CA VAL A 8 3.07 5.21 -5.02
C VAL A 8 4.47 4.84 -5.55
N CYS A 9 4.60 3.72 -6.25
CA CYS A 9 5.85 3.32 -6.94
C CYS A 9 6.22 4.23 -8.12
N SER A 10 5.34 5.15 -8.53
CA SER A 10 5.60 6.16 -9.56
C SER A 10 6.45 7.33 -9.06
N TYR A 11 6.57 7.52 -7.76
CA TYR A 11 7.40 8.58 -7.20
C TYR A 11 8.90 8.29 -7.41
N PRO A 12 9.75 9.33 -7.47
CA PRO A 12 11.19 9.17 -7.48
C PRO A 12 11.68 8.29 -6.33
N LYS A 13 12.89 7.75 -6.46
CA LYS A 13 13.51 6.88 -5.45
C LYS A 13 13.64 7.55 -4.07
N GLU A 14 13.98 8.83 -4.05
CA GLU A 14 14.24 9.59 -2.81
C GLU A 14 13.54 10.97 -2.85
N PRO A 15 12.22 11.02 -2.86
CA PRO A 15 11.52 12.29 -2.79
C PRO A 15 11.47 12.78 -1.34
N PRO A 16 11.25 14.09 -1.10
CA PRO A 16 10.90 14.58 0.24
C PRO A 16 9.68 13.86 0.81
N VAL A 17 9.69 13.55 2.10
CA VAL A 17 8.56 12.89 2.79
C VAL A 17 7.83 13.93 3.64
N PRO A 18 6.49 14.05 3.53
CA PRO A 18 5.58 13.24 2.72
C PRO A 18 5.72 13.48 1.21
N PHE A 19 5.33 12.49 0.39
CA PHE A 19 5.35 12.61 -1.07
C PHE A 19 4.19 13.48 -1.54
N HIS A 20 4.50 14.65 -2.10
CA HIS A 20 3.54 15.53 -2.75
C HIS A 20 3.41 15.18 -4.22
N GLU A 21 2.23 15.34 -4.81
CA GLU A 21 1.96 14.96 -6.20
C GLU A 21 2.85 15.71 -7.20
N GLU A 22 3.28 16.92 -6.88
CA GLU A 22 4.23 17.71 -7.67
C GLU A 22 5.60 17.05 -7.80
N SER A 23 5.95 16.17 -6.85
CA SER A 23 7.23 15.45 -6.84
C SER A 23 7.29 14.28 -7.82
N LEU A 24 6.18 13.89 -8.47
CA LEU A 24 6.14 12.76 -9.41
C LEU A 24 7.18 12.85 -10.53
N TRP A 25 7.53 14.09 -10.95
CA TRP A 25 8.43 14.35 -12.07
C TRP A 25 9.85 14.72 -11.66
N ASN A 26 10.17 14.69 -10.36
CA ASN A 26 11.46 15.17 -9.84
C ASN A 26 12.59 14.11 -9.89
N GLY A 27 12.38 12.98 -10.56
CA GLY A 27 13.41 11.95 -10.70
C GLY A 27 12.87 10.61 -11.19
N TYR A 28 13.78 9.64 -11.26
CA TYR A 28 13.46 8.28 -11.68
C TYR A 28 12.95 7.45 -10.50
N PRO A 29 11.93 6.58 -10.68
CA PRO A 29 11.46 5.67 -9.65
C PRO A 29 12.55 4.69 -9.15
N GLU A 30 12.31 4.08 -8.01
CA GLU A 30 13.19 3.02 -7.50
C GLU A 30 13.30 1.87 -8.53
N GLU A 31 14.51 1.40 -8.80
CA GLU A 31 14.87 0.60 -9.98
C GLU A 31 14.05 -0.70 -10.09
N THR A 32 13.77 -1.37 -8.95
CA THR A 32 13.02 -2.64 -8.97
C THR A 32 11.55 -2.44 -9.29
N ASN A 33 10.99 -1.26 -8.97
CA ASN A 33 9.61 -0.88 -9.23
C ASN A 33 9.44 0.01 -10.47
N ALA A 34 10.54 0.49 -11.06
CA ALA A 34 10.52 1.46 -12.15
C ALA A 34 9.68 1.02 -13.37
N PRO A 35 9.74 -0.22 -13.87
CA PRO A 35 8.90 -0.63 -15.00
C PRO A 35 7.41 -0.44 -14.72
N TYR A 36 6.94 -0.80 -13.52
CA TYR A 36 5.56 -0.61 -13.11
C TYR A 36 5.22 0.87 -12.88
N GLY A 37 6.08 1.59 -12.15
CA GLY A 37 5.91 3.01 -11.86
C GLY A 37 5.83 3.87 -13.13
N ILE A 38 6.73 3.65 -14.09
CA ILE A 38 6.75 4.36 -15.38
C ILE A 38 5.51 4.03 -16.22
N ALA A 39 5.07 2.78 -16.26
CA ALA A 39 3.85 2.41 -16.97
C ALA A 39 2.63 3.16 -16.41
N LYS A 40 2.56 3.34 -15.10
CA LYS A 40 1.51 4.14 -14.44
C LYS A 40 1.65 5.64 -14.68
N LEU A 41 2.87 6.20 -14.72
CA LEU A 41 3.09 7.60 -15.13
C LEU A 41 2.67 7.85 -16.59
N ALA A 42 2.94 6.92 -17.48
CA ALA A 42 2.47 7.01 -18.87
C ALA A 42 0.94 7.07 -18.95
N GLN A 43 0.22 6.34 -18.09
CA GLN A 43 -1.25 6.43 -17.99
C GLN A 43 -1.70 7.83 -17.52
N LEU A 44 -0.99 8.46 -16.57
CA LEU A 44 -1.28 9.83 -16.13
C LEU A 44 -1.14 10.83 -17.28
N VAL A 45 -0.01 10.79 -18.00
CA VAL A 45 0.21 11.67 -19.15
C VAL A 45 -0.88 11.47 -20.22
N HIS A 46 -1.20 10.22 -20.53
CA HIS A 46 -2.26 9.88 -21.48
C HIS A 46 -3.63 10.42 -21.02
N ALA A 47 -3.96 10.28 -19.73
CA ALA A 47 -5.19 10.81 -19.17
C ALA A 47 -5.30 12.34 -19.32
N GLN A 48 -4.23 13.06 -18.97
CA GLN A 48 -4.15 14.51 -19.11
C GLN A 48 -4.27 14.96 -20.57
N THR A 49 -3.56 14.31 -21.49
CA THR A 49 -3.62 14.57 -22.92
C THR A 49 -5.02 14.29 -23.50
N ALA A 50 -5.63 13.16 -23.13
CA ALA A 50 -6.99 12.83 -23.58
C ALA A 50 -8.05 13.84 -23.08
N ARG A 51 -7.85 14.36 -21.87
CA ARG A 51 -8.68 15.43 -21.33
C ARG A 51 -8.52 16.72 -22.13
N GLU A 52 -7.28 17.13 -22.42
CA GLU A 52 -6.98 18.35 -23.17
C GLU A 52 -7.47 18.27 -24.61
N GLN A 53 -7.19 17.19 -25.33
CA GLN A 53 -7.49 17.08 -26.77
C GLN A 53 -8.94 16.70 -27.08
N TYR A 54 -9.56 15.88 -26.23
CA TYR A 54 -10.87 15.28 -26.53
C TYR A 54 -11.95 15.62 -25.49
N GLY A 55 -11.63 16.40 -24.45
CA GLY A 55 -12.56 16.71 -23.37
C GLY A 55 -12.97 15.50 -22.53
N GLN A 56 -12.20 14.42 -22.56
CA GLN A 56 -12.50 13.22 -21.77
C GLN A 56 -12.36 13.49 -20.28
N ARG A 57 -13.38 13.12 -19.50
CA ARG A 57 -13.34 13.26 -18.05
C ARG A 57 -12.59 12.06 -17.44
N VAL A 58 -11.30 12.27 -17.23
CA VAL A 58 -10.41 11.26 -16.60
C VAL A 58 -9.78 11.87 -15.36
N ILE A 59 -9.81 11.15 -14.25
CA ILE A 59 -9.11 11.51 -13.00
C ILE A 59 -8.09 10.42 -12.65
N TYR A 60 -7.06 10.79 -11.91
CA TYR A 60 -5.96 9.90 -11.57
C TYR A 60 -5.68 9.89 -10.06
N LEU A 61 -5.79 8.71 -9.43
CA LEU A 61 -5.62 8.54 -7.99
C LEU A 61 -4.38 7.68 -7.71
N ILE A 62 -3.61 8.05 -6.69
CA ILE A 62 -2.37 7.38 -6.30
C ILE A 62 -2.52 6.83 -4.88
N PRO A 63 -3.02 5.60 -4.73
CA PRO A 63 -3.08 4.98 -3.41
C PRO A 63 -1.68 4.64 -2.89
N THR A 64 -1.51 4.75 -1.58
CA THR A 64 -0.36 4.19 -0.87
C THR A 64 -0.44 2.66 -0.82
N ASN A 65 0.33 1.99 0.06
CA ASN A 65 0.30 0.53 0.11
C ASN A 65 -1.05 0.04 0.64
N LEU A 66 -1.79 -0.69 -0.18
CA LEU A 66 -3.09 -1.24 0.19
C LEU A 66 -2.92 -2.55 0.94
N TYR A 67 -3.85 -2.83 1.86
CA TYR A 67 -3.98 -4.10 2.54
C TYR A 67 -5.45 -4.37 2.89
N GLY A 68 -5.81 -5.63 3.09
CA GLY A 68 -7.17 -6.00 3.48
C GLY A 68 -7.59 -7.39 2.98
N PRO A 69 -8.85 -7.77 3.20
CA PRO A 69 -9.46 -8.97 2.64
C PRO A 69 -9.28 -9.04 1.13
N GLY A 70 -9.03 -10.24 0.61
CA GLY A 70 -8.84 -10.46 -0.82
C GLY A 70 -7.44 -10.20 -1.34
N ASP A 71 -6.46 -9.85 -0.49
CA ASP A 71 -5.05 -9.71 -0.89
C ASP A 71 -4.42 -11.07 -1.30
N LYS A 72 -3.21 -11.02 -1.87
CA LYS A 72 -2.47 -12.18 -2.35
C LYS A 72 -1.52 -12.70 -1.28
N PHE A 73 -1.77 -13.93 -0.80
CA PHE A 73 -0.94 -14.59 0.23
C PHE A 73 0.03 -15.62 -0.36
N HIS A 74 0.05 -15.80 -1.68
CA HIS A 74 0.97 -16.73 -2.33
C HIS A 74 2.42 -16.22 -2.18
N PRO A 75 3.39 -17.07 -1.70
CA PRO A 75 4.74 -16.63 -1.32
C PRO A 75 5.54 -15.92 -2.43
N ALA A 76 5.29 -16.24 -3.70
CA ALA A 76 6.02 -15.67 -4.83
C ALA A 76 5.57 -14.24 -5.20
N VAL A 77 4.37 -13.79 -4.76
CA VAL A 77 3.76 -12.53 -5.22
C VAL A 77 3.16 -11.69 -4.10
N SER A 78 3.20 -12.17 -2.86
CA SER A 78 2.62 -11.46 -1.70
C SER A 78 3.40 -10.20 -1.34
N HIS A 79 2.68 -9.18 -0.91
CA HIS A 79 3.25 -8.00 -0.27
C HIS A 79 3.60 -8.27 1.20
N VAL A 80 4.18 -7.27 1.86
CA VAL A 80 4.71 -7.42 3.23
C VAL A 80 3.67 -7.87 4.26
N ILE A 81 2.46 -7.28 4.25
CA ILE A 81 1.40 -7.63 5.21
C ILE A 81 0.93 -9.08 5.04
N PRO A 82 0.45 -9.51 3.86
CA PRO A 82 0.02 -10.90 3.68
C PRO A 82 1.13 -11.91 3.91
N ALA A 83 2.39 -11.60 3.53
CA ALA A 83 3.53 -12.48 3.79
C ALA A 83 3.78 -12.65 5.29
N LEU A 84 3.69 -11.59 6.08
CA LEU A 84 3.89 -11.62 7.53
C LEU A 84 2.72 -12.31 8.25
N ILE A 85 1.47 -12.06 7.85
CA ILE A 85 0.30 -12.76 8.39
C ILE A 85 0.46 -14.27 8.22
N LYS A 86 0.73 -14.71 6.97
CA LYS A 86 0.95 -16.13 6.67
C LYS A 86 2.06 -16.73 7.55
N LYS A 87 3.21 -16.06 7.61
CA LYS A 87 4.36 -16.51 8.41
C LYS A 87 4.02 -16.65 9.90
N CYS A 88 3.31 -15.68 10.48
CA CYS A 88 2.90 -15.73 11.88
C CYS A 88 1.87 -16.85 12.13
N VAL A 89 0.89 -17.02 11.26
CA VAL A 89 -0.13 -18.08 11.38
C VAL A 89 0.54 -19.47 11.31
N GLU A 90 1.41 -19.70 10.32
CA GLU A 90 2.17 -20.97 10.20
C GLU A 90 3.06 -21.24 11.41
N ALA A 91 3.67 -20.19 11.98
CA ALA A 91 4.47 -20.32 13.20
C ALA A 91 3.62 -20.71 14.43
N VAL A 92 2.42 -20.14 14.57
CA VAL A 92 1.47 -20.52 15.62
C VAL A 92 1.06 -21.99 15.48
N GLU A 93 0.67 -22.42 14.27
CA GLU A 93 0.21 -23.77 13.97
C GLU A 93 1.30 -24.83 14.19
N SER A 94 2.55 -24.50 13.84
CA SER A 94 3.70 -25.41 14.04
C SER A 94 4.27 -25.38 15.45
N GLY A 95 3.84 -24.44 16.30
CA GLY A 95 4.41 -24.22 17.64
C GLY A 95 5.85 -23.68 17.60
N ALA A 96 6.20 -22.93 16.55
CA ALA A 96 7.53 -22.36 16.40
C ALA A 96 7.81 -21.31 17.50
N ASP A 97 9.02 -21.33 18.05
CA ASP A 97 9.45 -20.38 19.09
C ASP A 97 9.92 -19.04 18.53
N HIS A 98 10.14 -18.93 17.20
CA HIS A 98 10.55 -17.70 16.54
C HIS A 98 10.12 -17.66 15.07
N ILE A 99 10.17 -16.44 14.48
CA ILE A 99 10.12 -16.20 13.03
C ILE A 99 11.32 -15.36 12.60
N GLU A 100 11.89 -15.71 11.43
CA GLU A 100 12.96 -14.93 10.80
C GLU A 100 12.40 -13.78 9.96
N LEU A 101 12.94 -12.57 10.13
CA LEU A 101 12.52 -11.33 9.45
C LEU A 101 13.73 -10.68 8.77
N TRP A 102 13.54 -10.16 7.56
CA TRP A 102 14.62 -9.54 6.81
C TRP A 102 14.81 -8.07 7.20
N GLY A 103 16.09 -7.63 7.17
CA GLY A 103 16.48 -6.26 7.44
C GLY A 103 16.52 -5.93 8.93
N THR A 104 16.48 -4.65 9.25
CA THR A 104 16.47 -4.14 10.63
C THR A 104 15.06 -3.84 11.14
N GLY A 105 14.07 -3.79 10.24
CA GLY A 105 12.72 -3.34 10.53
C GLY A 105 12.58 -1.84 10.75
N SER A 106 13.62 -1.05 10.46
CA SER A 106 13.60 0.42 10.65
C SER A 106 12.89 1.16 9.53
N ALA A 107 12.82 0.58 8.33
CA ALA A 107 12.09 1.17 7.22
C ALA A 107 10.62 1.38 7.59
N SER A 108 10.04 2.52 7.17
CA SER A 108 8.66 2.85 7.49
C SER A 108 7.78 2.94 6.24
N ARG A 109 6.53 2.59 6.42
CA ARG A 109 5.51 2.56 5.35
C ARG A 109 4.20 3.11 5.88
N GLU A 110 3.41 3.59 4.93
CA GLU A 110 2.02 3.93 5.13
C GLU A 110 1.16 2.84 4.52
N PHE A 111 0.12 2.41 5.23
CA PHE A 111 -0.79 1.35 4.80
C PHE A 111 -2.22 1.84 4.84
N LEU A 112 -2.94 1.71 3.73
CA LEU A 112 -4.34 2.09 3.58
C LEU A 112 -5.22 0.85 3.47
N TYR A 113 -6.23 0.76 4.34
CA TYR A 113 -7.18 -0.34 4.31
C TYR A 113 -8.02 -0.32 3.02
N VAL A 114 -8.27 -1.48 2.45
CA VAL A 114 -8.86 -1.62 1.11
C VAL A 114 -10.24 -0.97 0.98
N ASP A 115 -11.09 -1.03 2.02
CA ASP A 115 -12.42 -0.41 1.98
C ASP A 115 -12.35 1.11 2.06
N ASP A 116 -11.38 1.67 2.81
CA ASP A 116 -11.10 3.11 2.77
C ASP A 116 -10.62 3.55 1.40
N ALA A 117 -9.74 2.77 0.75
CA ALA A 117 -9.32 3.04 -0.61
C ALA A 117 -10.50 3.02 -1.59
N ALA A 118 -11.36 2.01 -1.49
CA ALA A 118 -12.57 1.91 -2.32
C ALA A 118 -13.49 3.11 -2.10
N ARG A 119 -13.73 3.52 -0.86
CA ARG A 119 -14.49 4.71 -0.52
C ARG A 119 -13.86 5.98 -1.09
N GLY A 120 -12.54 6.13 -1.01
CA GLY A 120 -11.80 7.24 -1.60
C GLY A 120 -11.97 7.31 -3.12
N ILE A 121 -11.93 6.17 -3.80
CA ILE A 121 -12.17 6.07 -5.25
C ILE A 121 -13.59 6.51 -5.60
N VAL A 122 -14.59 6.07 -4.85
CA VAL A 122 -16.00 6.46 -5.08
C VAL A 122 -16.20 7.97 -4.86
N LEU A 123 -15.69 8.51 -3.74
CA LEU A 123 -15.76 9.95 -3.45
C LEU A 123 -15.10 10.78 -4.56
N ALA A 124 -13.93 10.39 -5.04
CA ALA A 124 -13.25 11.06 -6.15
C ALA A 124 -14.05 10.94 -7.46
N ALA A 125 -14.63 9.76 -7.74
CA ALA A 125 -15.47 9.58 -8.91
C ALA A 125 -16.69 10.53 -8.92
N GLU A 126 -17.26 10.80 -7.76
CA GLU A 126 -18.42 11.68 -7.61
C GLU A 126 -18.06 13.16 -7.60
N ARG A 127 -16.98 13.55 -6.89
CA ARG A 127 -16.73 14.95 -6.49
C ARG A 127 -15.52 15.59 -7.11
N TYR A 128 -14.59 14.83 -7.71
CA TYR A 128 -13.36 15.33 -8.28
C TYR A 128 -13.37 15.24 -9.80
N ASP A 129 -12.99 16.32 -10.50
CA ASP A 129 -12.95 16.38 -11.96
C ASP A 129 -11.85 17.30 -12.50
N ASP A 130 -10.65 17.18 -11.93
CA ASP A 130 -9.46 17.90 -12.38
C ASP A 130 -8.43 16.95 -13.02
N PRO A 131 -7.49 17.45 -13.86
CA PRO A 131 -6.42 16.66 -14.47
C PRO A 131 -5.31 16.30 -13.51
N ASP A 132 -5.24 16.96 -12.34
CA ASP A 132 -4.16 16.76 -11.40
C ASP A 132 -4.27 15.38 -10.71
N PRO A 133 -3.16 14.66 -10.52
CA PRO A 133 -3.18 13.44 -9.75
C PRO A 133 -3.46 13.72 -8.27
N VAL A 134 -4.06 12.75 -7.56
CA VAL A 134 -4.36 12.88 -6.13
C VAL A 134 -3.92 11.64 -5.37
N ASN A 135 -3.14 11.84 -4.32
CA ASN A 135 -2.75 10.81 -3.39
C ASN A 135 -3.93 10.32 -2.53
N LEU A 136 -3.96 9.02 -2.26
CA LEU A 136 -4.85 8.41 -1.26
C LEU A 136 -4.01 7.68 -0.21
N GLY A 137 -3.98 8.19 1.00
CA GLY A 137 -3.25 7.63 2.13
C GLY A 137 -4.00 7.84 3.45
N THR A 138 -3.31 7.63 4.56
CA THR A 138 -3.88 7.67 5.93
C THR A 138 -3.31 8.78 6.81
N ASP A 139 -2.24 9.45 6.35
CA ASP A 139 -1.37 10.34 7.17
C ASP A 139 -0.61 9.59 8.30
N HIS A 140 -0.72 8.27 8.37
CA HIS A 140 -0.09 7.44 9.39
C HIS A 140 1.02 6.55 8.81
N GLU A 141 2.25 6.84 9.20
CA GLU A 141 3.45 6.08 8.82
C GLU A 141 3.91 5.23 10.00
N MET A 142 4.19 3.94 9.79
CA MET A 142 4.71 3.07 10.84
C MET A 142 5.96 2.31 10.40
N PRO A 143 6.94 2.07 11.30
CA PRO A 143 8.08 1.20 11.05
C PRO A 143 7.65 -0.26 10.82
N ILE A 144 8.38 -0.98 9.98
CA ILE A 144 8.10 -2.41 9.73
C ILE A 144 8.19 -3.23 11.03
N ARG A 145 9.05 -2.83 11.97
CA ARG A 145 9.12 -3.48 13.30
C ARG A 145 7.81 -3.38 14.07
N GLU A 146 7.16 -2.22 14.04
CA GLU A 146 5.85 -2.00 14.66
C GLU A 146 4.76 -2.78 13.93
N LEU A 147 4.78 -2.77 12.59
CA LEU A 147 3.89 -3.58 11.75
C LEU A 147 3.92 -5.06 12.16
N VAL A 148 5.12 -5.64 12.28
CA VAL A 148 5.27 -7.06 12.66
C VAL A 148 4.70 -7.31 14.06
N THR A 149 4.90 -6.40 15.00
CA THR A 149 4.33 -6.52 16.36
C THR A 149 2.81 -6.55 16.34
N HIS A 150 2.18 -5.67 15.53
CA HIS A 150 0.72 -5.68 15.35
C HIS A 150 0.21 -6.97 14.72
N ILE A 151 0.91 -7.48 13.70
CA ILE A 151 0.53 -8.74 13.03
C ILE A 151 0.71 -9.93 13.97
N ALA A 152 1.81 -10.01 14.73
CA ALA A 152 2.05 -11.04 15.72
C ALA A 152 0.90 -11.08 16.76
N ALA A 153 0.53 -9.90 17.29
CA ALA A 153 -0.57 -9.80 18.24
C ALA A 153 -1.92 -10.25 17.62
N ALA A 154 -2.21 -9.82 16.37
CA ALA A 154 -3.46 -10.16 15.69
C ALA A 154 -3.57 -11.64 15.30
N THR A 155 -2.45 -12.34 15.09
CA THR A 155 -2.40 -13.77 14.75
C THR A 155 -2.22 -14.68 15.98
N GLY A 156 -2.00 -14.09 17.16
CA GLY A 156 -1.71 -14.86 18.40
C GLY A 156 -0.29 -15.43 18.45
N PHE A 157 0.64 -14.94 17.65
CA PHE A 157 2.04 -15.33 17.71
C PHE A 157 2.75 -14.62 18.86
N HIS A 158 3.34 -15.41 19.77
CA HIS A 158 4.05 -14.93 20.99
C HIS A 158 5.54 -15.30 21.00
N GLY A 159 6.06 -15.87 19.90
CA GLY A 159 7.46 -16.24 19.78
C GLY A 159 8.39 -15.05 19.53
N GLU A 160 9.68 -15.32 19.40
CA GLU A 160 10.72 -14.32 19.17
C GLU A 160 10.67 -13.80 17.72
N LEU A 161 10.85 -12.48 17.55
CA LEU A 161 11.00 -11.81 16.26
C LEU A 161 12.49 -11.63 15.95
N ARG A 162 13.10 -12.49 15.12
CA ARG A 162 14.52 -12.49 14.79
C ARG A 162 14.78 -11.73 13.51
N TRP A 163 15.58 -10.66 13.58
CA TRP A 163 15.90 -9.80 12.45
C TRP A 163 17.27 -10.15 11.84
N ASP A 164 17.28 -10.48 10.55
CA ASP A 164 18.51 -10.66 9.76
C ASP A 164 18.93 -9.34 9.13
N ALA A 165 19.74 -8.57 9.83
CA ALA A 165 20.27 -7.27 9.37
C ALA A 165 21.23 -7.39 8.16
N SER A 166 21.61 -8.59 7.72
CA SER A 166 22.37 -8.79 6.48
C SER A 166 21.52 -8.59 5.23
N LYS A 167 20.20 -8.62 5.37
CA LYS A 167 19.24 -8.39 4.29
C LYS A 167 18.89 -6.90 4.17
N PRO A 168 18.56 -6.42 2.96
CA PRO A 168 18.25 -5.00 2.74
C PRO A 168 16.91 -4.60 3.39
N ASP A 169 16.84 -3.38 3.93
CA ASP A 169 15.60 -2.77 4.44
C ASP A 169 14.70 -2.18 3.33
N GLY A 170 15.24 -1.98 2.12
CA GLY A 170 14.57 -1.26 1.05
C GLY A 170 14.57 0.26 1.26
N GLN A 171 13.63 0.97 0.63
CA GLN A 171 13.51 2.43 0.73
C GLN A 171 13.20 2.84 2.19
N PRO A 172 13.95 3.80 2.78
CA PRO A 172 13.84 4.12 4.22
C PRO A 172 12.43 4.55 4.65
N ARG A 173 11.82 5.48 3.90
CA ARG A 173 10.50 6.03 4.22
C ARG A 173 9.60 6.10 2.99
N ARG A 174 8.30 5.84 3.19
CA ARG A 174 7.29 6.00 2.13
C ARG A 174 5.95 6.39 2.77
N ARG A 175 5.62 7.67 2.66
CA ARG A 175 4.36 8.26 3.11
C ARG A 175 3.92 9.34 2.11
N VAL A 176 2.65 9.36 1.75
CA VAL A 176 2.08 10.37 0.86
C VAL A 176 1.45 11.53 1.64
N ASP A 177 1.33 12.69 1.01
CA ASP A 177 0.52 13.79 1.50
C ASP A 177 -0.93 13.61 1.05
N ASN A 178 -1.89 13.75 1.99
CA ASN A 178 -3.32 13.56 1.75
C ASN A 178 -4.10 14.86 1.67
N HIS A 179 -3.44 16.00 1.71
CA HIS A 179 -4.10 17.30 1.77
C HIS A 179 -5.06 17.51 0.59
N ARG A 180 -4.60 17.20 -0.63
CA ARG A 180 -5.40 17.35 -1.84
C ARG A 180 -6.67 16.49 -1.83
N ALA A 181 -6.59 15.24 -1.42
CA ALA A 181 -7.75 14.35 -1.31
C ALA A 181 -8.79 14.87 -0.32
N ARG A 182 -8.32 15.38 0.80
CA ARG A 182 -9.18 15.96 1.84
C ARG A 182 -9.89 17.22 1.36
N GLU A 183 -9.15 18.15 0.74
CA GLU A 183 -9.73 19.42 0.27
C GLU A 183 -10.65 19.25 -0.93
N ARG A 184 -10.27 18.41 -1.90
CA ARG A 184 -10.95 18.36 -3.20
C ARG A 184 -12.22 17.51 -3.18
N PHE A 185 -12.26 16.44 -2.38
CA PHE A 185 -13.43 15.54 -2.33
C PHE A 185 -13.75 14.99 -0.94
N GLY A 186 -13.11 15.48 0.10
CA GLY A 186 -13.44 15.13 1.49
C GLY A 186 -12.98 13.74 1.91
N PHE A 187 -11.95 13.17 1.26
CA PHE A 187 -11.43 11.86 1.64
C PHE A 187 -10.58 11.95 2.90
N GLN A 188 -10.86 11.05 3.83
CA GLN A 188 -10.05 10.75 5.00
C GLN A 188 -10.22 9.27 5.33
N ALA A 189 -9.12 8.54 5.57
CA ALA A 189 -9.19 7.15 6.04
C ALA A 189 -9.86 7.11 7.43
N GLU A 190 -10.78 6.17 7.63
CA GLU A 190 -11.57 6.05 8.87
C GLU A 190 -11.27 4.76 9.63
N THR A 191 -10.78 3.72 8.93
CA THR A 191 -10.46 2.43 9.54
C THR A 191 -9.15 2.53 10.32
N THR A 192 -9.17 2.19 11.61
CA THR A 192 -7.93 2.08 12.38
C THR A 192 -7.09 0.93 11.86
N PHE A 193 -5.75 1.02 11.99
CA PHE A 193 -4.87 -0.06 11.56
C PHE A 193 -5.18 -1.38 12.30
N ALA A 194 -5.54 -1.31 13.59
CA ALA A 194 -5.89 -2.47 14.39
C ALA A 194 -7.16 -3.17 13.89
N ASP A 195 -8.21 -2.42 13.56
CA ASP A 195 -9.47 -2.99 13.06
C ASP A 195 -9.30 -3.60 11.66
N GLY A 196 -8.61 -2.88 10.75
CA GLY A 196 -8.30 -3.39 9.42
C GLY A 196 -7.44 -4.64 9.47
N MET A 197 -6.46 -4.71 10.39
CA MET A 197 -5.60 -5.89 10.57
C MET A 197 -6.38 -7.08 11.12
N ALA A 198 -7.21 -6.89 12.15
CA ALA A 198 -8.05 -7.94 12.71
C ALA A 198 -8.98 -8.54 11.62
N THR A 199 -9.62 -7.68 10.82
CA THR A 199 -10.48 -8.11 9.71
C THR A 199 -9.69 -8.86 8.63
N THR A 200 -8.48 -8.41 8.29
CA THR A 200 -7.62 -9.06 7.29
C THR A 200 -7.17 -10.44 7.74
N VAL A 201 -6.75 -10.58 9.01
CA VAL A 201 -6.34 -11.88 9.58
C VAL A 201 -7.52 -12.84 9.64
N ALA A 202 -8.69 -12.40 10.11
CA ALA A 202 -9.90 -13.22 10.15
C ALA A 202 -10.28 -13.72 8.75
N TRP A 203 -10.28 -12.82 7.75
CA TRP A 203 -10.56 -13.21 6.37
C TRP A 203 -9.55 -14.24 5.84
N TYR A 204 -8.24 -14.07 6.11
CA TYR A 204 -7.23 -15.02 5.68
C TYR A 204 -7.46 -16.42 6.27
N LEU A 205 -7.78 -16.51 7.57
CA LEU A 205 -8.04 -17.78 8.24
C LEU A 205 -9.27 -18.50 7.66
N ASP A 206 -10.32 -17.74 7.31
CA ASP A 206 -11.55 -18.30 6.75
C ASP A 206 -11.44 -18.68 5.26
N HIS A 207 -10.49 -18.07 4.50
CA HIS A 207 -10.35 -18.22 3.04
C HIS A 207 -8.95 -18.67 2.62
N ARG A 208 -8.24 -19.41 3.47
CA ARG A 208 -6.81 -19.71 3.29
C ARG A 208 -6.48 -20.33 1.94
N ASP A 209 -7.19 -21.38 1.55
CA ASP A 209 -6.95 -22.07 0.28
C ASP A 209 -7.09 -21.13 -0.93
N GLU A 210 -8.12 -20.30 -0.92
CA GLU A 210 -8.34 -19.28 -1.94
C GLU A 210 -7.24 -18.22 -1.94
N ALA A 211 -6.89 -17.70 -0.76
CA ALA A 211 -5.90 -16.64 -0.58
C ALA A 211 -4.50 -17.08 -1.07
N GLU A 212 -4.12 -18.32 -0.78
CA GLU A 212 -2.82 -18.89 -1.15
C GLU A 212 -2.77 -19.35 -2.60
N ALA A 213 -3.89 -19.68 -3.23
CA ALA A 213 -3.96 -20.04 -4.66
C ALA A 213 -3.83 -18.82 -5.59
N ARG A 214 -4.08 -17.60 -5.11
CA ARG A 214 -4.02 -16.35 -5.91
C ARG A 214 -2.57 -15.96 -6.23
N ALA A 215 -2.02 -16.52 -7.32
CA ALA A 215 -0.66 -16.18 -7.82
C ALA A 215 -0.66 -15.09 -8.90
N ASN A 216 -1.81 -14.75 -9.49
CA ASN A 216 -1.97 -13.78 -10.59
C ASN A 216 -2.92 -12.64 -10.21
#